data_8005d5411802eba9b19b6d430b0d9578
#
_entry.id   8005d5411802eba9b19b6d430b0d9578
#
_cell.length_a   1.000
_cell.length_b   1.000
_cell.length_c   1.000
_cell.angle_alpha   90.00
_cell.angle_beta   90.00
_cell.angle_gamma   90.00
#
_symmetry.space_group_name_H-M   'P 1'
#
loop_
_entity.id
_entity.type
_entity.pdbx_description
1 polymer ?
#
loop_
_entity_poly.entity_id
_entity_poly.type
_entity_poly.pdbx_seq_one_letter_code
_entity_poly.pdbx_strand_id
1 'polypeptide(L)'
;MDFLVISDTHGRGDRLAAVLARTHADVLFFLGDGLRDLAGAAGLPPTVRAVRGNCDFFGSGDTPETRVEDFGATRFFLTHGHRYGVKYSTEALAAAAGAAGADVALYGHTHVPYTATLPAGATVGGVVLAKPLLLLCPGSLGEPRGGAPSFATVTVRPNGILAGFGEL
;
A
#
# COMPACT_ATOMS: atom_id res chain seq x y z
N MET A 1 13.66 -7.80 -5.73
CA MET A 1 13.23 -7.39 -4.38
C MET A 1 11.73 -7.58 -4.32
N ASP A 2 11.29 -8.22 -3.27
CA ASP A 2 9.90 -8.63 -3.10
C ASP A 2 9.28 -7.86 -1.92
N PHE A 3 8.11 -7.27 -2.17
CA PHE A 3 7.37 -6.44 -1.24
C PHE A 3 6.03 -7.08 -0.93
N LEU A 4 5.69 -7.17 0.34
CA LEU A 4 4.36 -7.50 0.82
C LEU A 4 3.61 -6.21 1.16
N VAL A 5 2.38 -6.07 0.69
CA VAL A 5 1.55 -4.89 0.89
C VAL A 5 0.29 -5.27 1.65
N ILE A 6 0.09 -4.70 2.82
CA ILE A 6 -1.03 -5.00 3.71
C ILE A 6 -1.69 -3.69 4.15
N SER A 7 -3.00 -3.71 4.31
CA SER A 7 -3.80 -2.60 4.81
C SER A 7 -5.02 -3.09 5.59
N ASP A 8 -5.56 -2.21 6.43
CA ASP A 8 -6.91 -2.34 6.99
C ASP A 8 -7.11 -3.67 7.74
N THR A 9 -6.25 -3.96 8.72
CA THR A 9 -6.35 -5.18 9.54
C THR A 9 -7.44 -5.08 10.60
N HIS A 10 -7.79 -3.87 11.08
CA HIS A 10 -8.92 -3.59 11.99
C HIS A 10 -9.05 -4.59 13.15
N GLY A 11 -7.95 -4.85 13.88
CA GLY A 11 -7.91 -5.77 15.02
C GLY A 11 -7.76 -7.26 14.64
N ARG A 12 -7.55 -7.57 13.36
CA ARG A 12 -7.33 -8.94 12.88
C ARG A 12 -5.83 -9.27 12.75
N GLY A 13 -5.10 -9.10 13.86
CA GLY A 13 -3.72 -9.53 13.97
C GLY A 13 -3.49 -11.02 13.67
N ASP A 14 -4.52 -11.86 13.90
CA ASP A 14 -4.54 -13.27 13.52
C ASP A 14 -4.36 -13.47 12.01
N ARG A 15 -5.04 -12.66 11.19
CA ARG A 15 -4.93 -12.70 9.73
C ARG A 15 -3.59 -12.15 9.25
N LEU A 16 -3.09 -11.10 9.89
CA LEU A 16 -1.75 -10.58 9.62
C LEU A 16 -0.70 -11.68 9.86
N ALA A 17 -0.76 -12.37 11.00
CA ALA A 17 0.15 -13.48 11.31
C ALA A 17 0.04 -14.63 10.29
N ALA A 18 -1.17 -14.97 9.85
CA ALA A 18 -1.39 -16.00 8.83
C ALA A 18 -0.77 -15.64 7.47
N VAL A 19 -0.83 -14.38 7.06
CA VAL A 19 -0.17 -13.92 5.82
C VAL A 19 1.35 -13.96 5.98
N LEU A 20 1.89 -13.42 7.09
CA LEU A 20 3.34 -13.41 7.35
C LEU A 20 3.94 -14.83 7.40
N ALA A 21 3.20 -15.81 7.90
CA ALA A 21 3.65 -17.21 7.94
C ALA A 21 3.69 -17.88 6.55
N ARG A 22 2.96 -17.36 5.56
CA ARG A 22 2.80 -17.97 4.22
C ARG A 22 3.54 -17.21 3.11
N THR A 23 4.02 -16.00 3.41
CA THR A 23 4.67 -15.15 2.41
C THR A 23 6.09 -14.83 2.85
N HIS A 24 6.99 -14.76 1.84
CA HIS A 24 8.33 -14.23 2.04
C HIS A 24 8.46 -12.93 1.27
N ALA A 25 8.94 -11.89 1.96
CA ALA A 25 9.21 -10.59 1.36
C ALA A 25 10.44 -9.96 2.01
N ASP A 26 11.12 -9.11 1.26
CA ASP A 26 12.24 -8.30 1.78
C ASP A 26 11.73 -7.12 2.59
N VAL A 27 10.56 -6.61 2.18
CA VAL A 27 9.94 -5.40 2.74
C VAL A 27 8.45 -5.61 2.96
N LEU A 28 7.94 -5.15 4.10
CA LEU A 28 6.50 -4.98 4.35
C LEU A 28 6.13 -3.50 4.23
N PHE A 29 5.17 -3.19 3.37
CA PHE A 29 4.44 -1.93 3.35
C PHE A 29 3.11 -2.10 4.07
N PHE A 30 2.91 -1.41 5.18
CA PHE A 30 1.70 -1.42 5.97
C PHE A 30 0.97 -0.08 5.82
N LEU A 31 -0.22 -0.11 5.22
CA LEU A 31 -0.91 1.10 4.75
C LEU A 31 -1.97 1.64 5.73
N GLY A 32 -1.85 1.28 7.00
CA GLY A 32 -2.67 1.85 8.08
C GLY A 32 -3.94 1.06 8.40
N ASP A 33 -4.70 1.62 9.34
CA ASP A 33 -5.90 1.07 9.97
C ASP A 33 -5.65 -0.32 10.60
N GLY A 34 -4.62 -0.34 11.49
CA GLY A 34 -4.21 -1.53 12.23
C GLY A 34 -2.79 -1.49 12.75
N LEU A 35 -2.22 -0.32 13.03
CA LEU A 35 -0.87 -0.19 13.57
C LEU A 35 -0.66 -0.96 14.89
N ARG A 36 -1.73 -1.18 15.66
CA ARG A 36 -1.67 -2.03 16.87
C ARG A 36 -1.43 -3.51 16.52
N ASP A 37 -2.06 -4.00 15.45
CA ASP A 37 -1.85 -5.37 14.99
C ASP A 37 -0.42 -5.54 14.49
N LEU A 38 0.09 -4.53 13.76
CA LEU A 38 1.48 -4.50 13.30
C LEU A 38 2.48 -4.52 14.47
N ALA A 39 2.22 -3.72 15.52
CA ALA A 39 3.09 -3.65 16.69
C ALA A 39 3.15 -4.96 17.48
N GLY A 40 2.09 -5.77 17.43
CA GLY A 40 2.02 -7.09 18.06
C GLY A 40 2.46 -8.25 17.16
N ALA A 41 2.80 -7.99 15.90
CA ALA A 41 3.08 -9.04 14.92
C ALA A 41 4.49 -9.63 15.11
N ALA A 42 4.58 -10.97 14.99
CA ALA A 42 5.83 -11.71 14.88
C ALA A 42 6.08 -12.11 13.42
N GLY A 43 7.33 -12.42 13.08
CA GLY A 43 7.70 -12.87 11.74
C GLY A 43 7.70 -11.76 10.67
N LEU A 44 7.84 -10.51 11.09
CA LEU A 44 7.94 -9.38 10.18
C LEU A 44 9.21 -9.48 9.31
N PRO A 45 9.15 -9.03 8.05
CA PRO A 45 10.34 -8.89 7.21
C PRO A 45 11.39 -7.95 7.83
N PRO A 46 12.66 -8.03 7.36
CA PRO A 46 13.74 -7.18 7.89
C PRO A 46 13.46 -5.69 7.78
N THR A 47 12.68 -5.28 6.80
CA THR A 47 12.30 -3.90 6.58
C THR A 47 10.78 -3.74 6.64
N VAL A 48 10.31 -2.83 7.50
CA VAL A 48 8.90 -2.44 7.58
C VAL A 48 8.78 -0.94 7.35
N ARG A 49 7.86 -0.54 6.50
CA ARG A 49 7.46 0.86 6.29
C ARG A 49 5.97 0.98 6.46
N ALA A 50 5.55 1.75 7.44
CA ALA A 50 4.15 1.94 7.77
C ALA A 50 3.72 3.39 7.57
N VAL A 51 2.47 3.58 7.19
CA VAL A 51 1.74 4.84 7.28
C VAL A 51 0.54 4.64 8.20
N ARG A 52 0.05 5.72 8.84
CA ARG A 52 -1.15 5.63 9.67
C ARG A 52 -2.40 5.89 8.86
N GLY A 53 -3.45 5.15 9.20
CA GLY A 53 -4.78 5.35 8.66
C GLY A 53 -5.65 6.26 9.54
N ASN A 54 -6.91 6.42 9.15
CA ASN A 54 -7.87 7.25 9.88
C ASN A 54 -8.39 6.58 11.17
N CYS A 55 -8.22 5.28 11.33
CA CYS A 55 -8.60 4.56 12.56
C CYS A 55 -7.43 4.33 13.53
N ASP A 56 -6.23 4.77 13.18
CA ASP A 56 -5.03 4.64 14.03
C ASP A 56 -4.88 5.85 14.97
N PHE A 57 -5.86 6.05 15.88
CA PHE A 57 -5.87 7.20 16.79
C PHE A 57 -4.90 7.08 17.96
N PHE A 58 -4.66 5.84 18.44
CA PHE A 58 -3.85 5.58 19.62
C PHE A 58 -2.68 4.66 19.28
N GLY A 59 -1.50 5.00 19.80
CA GLY A 59 -0.31 4.16 19.65
C GLY A 59 0.35 4.25 18.27
N SER A 60 -0.07 5.21 17.44
CA SER A 60 0.54 5.46 16.12
C SER A 60 1.92 6.14 16.23
N GLY A 61 2.25 6.72 17.42
CA GLY A 61 3.49 7.47 17.61
C GLY A 61 3.67 8.52 16.51
N ASP A 62 4.90 8.62 16.00
CA ASP A 62 5.27 9.52 14.90
C ASP A 62 5.06 8.89 13.51
N THR A 63 4.24 7.83 13.39
CA THR A 63 3.97 7.21 12.08
C THR A 63 3.26 8.22 11.16
N PRO A 64 3.86 8.58 10.01
CA PRO A 64 3.31 9.58 9.12
C PRO A 64 2.10 9.04 8.34
N GLU A 65 1.27 9.95 7.79
CA GLU A 65 0.14 9.61 6.92
C GLU A 65 0.57 9.30 5.48
N THR A 66 1.76 9.78 5.10
CA THR A 66 2.32 9.58 3.75
C THR A 66 3.83 9.40 3.84
N ARG A 67 4.37 8.50 3.02
CA ARG A 67 5.81 8.30 2.82
C ARG A 67 6.15 8.27 1.35
N VAL A 68 7.35 8.72 1.04
CA VAL A 68 8.03 8.45 -0.23
C VAL A 68 9.27 7.64 0.11
N GLU A 69 9.40 6.45 -0.46
CA GLU A 69 10.47 5.50 -0.17
C GLU A 69 11.13 5.06 -1.47
N ASP A 70 12.46 5.10 -1.51
CA ASP A 70 13.24 4.64 -2.66
C ASP A 70 13.88 3.27 -2.37
N PHE A 71 13.60 2.30 -3.23
CA PHE A 71 14.24 0.99 -3.22
C PHE A 71 14.95 0.75 -4.57
N GLY A 72 16.25 0.99 -4.57
CA GLY A 72 17.02 1.05 -5.80
C GLY A 72 16.56 2.21 -6.70
N ALA A 73 16.18 1.89 -7.93
CA ALA A 73 15.68 2.88 -8.89
C ALA A 73 14.15 3.07 -8.82
N THR A 74 13.46 2.32 -7.98
CA THR A 74 11.99 2.36 -7.88
C THR A 74 11.56 3.21 -6.70
N ARG A 75 10.72 4.20 -6.98
CA ARG A 75 10.12 5.09 -5.98
C ARG A 75 8.69 4.72 -5.70
N PHE A 76 8.41 4.52 -4.41
CA PHE A 76 7.08 4.21 -3.88
C PHE A 76 6.49 5.41 -3.16
N PHE A 77 5.22 5.70 -3.44
CA PHE A 77 4.40 6.63 -2.68
C PHE A 77 3.42 5.82 -1.84
N LEU A 78 3.52 5.93 -0.51
CA LEU A 78 2.70 5.17 0.45
C LEU A 78 1.74 6.10 1.17
N THR A 79 0.47 5.74 1.22
CA THR A 79 -0.53 6.44 2.03
C THR A 79 -1.67 5.49 2.40
N HIS A 80 -2.42 5.81 3.46
CA HIS A 80 -3.68 5.10 3.68
C HIS A 80 -4.75 5.48 2.65
N GLY A 81 -4.73 6.70 2.15
CA GLY A 81 -5.63 7.14 1.07
C GLY A 81 -6.81 8.01 1.52
N HIS A 82 -7.19 8.02 2.80
CA HIS A 82 -8.34 8.80 3.29
C HIS A 82 -8.22 10.31 3.00
N ARG A 83 -6.99 10.88 3.03
CA ARG A 83 -6.72 12.29 2.70
C ARG A 83 -6.86 12.61 1.21
N TYR A 84 -6.80 11.59 0.36
CA TYR A 84 -6.89 11.72 -1.10
C TYR A 84 -8.26 11.35 -1.65
N GLY A 85 -9.24 11.06 -0.79
CA GLY A 85 -10.61 10.74 -1.21
C GLY A 85 -10.73 9.51 -2.10
N VAL A 86 -9.86 8.51 -1.91
CA VAL A 86 -9.72 7.31 -2.79
C VAL A 86 -10.98 6.45 -2.87
N LYS A 87 -11.96 6.63 -1.97
CA LYS A 87 -13.29 5.98 -2.08
C LYS A 87 -14.13 6.52 -3.24
N TYR A 88 -13.81 7.71 -3.75
CA TYR A 88 -14.54 8.36 -4.84
C TYR A 88 -13.73 8.40 -6.13
N SER A 89 -12.43 8.71 -6.03
CA SER A 89 -11.53 8.80 -7.18
C SER A 89 -10.08 8.63 -6.73
N THR A 90 -9.25 8.05 -7.59
CA THR A 90 -7.80 7.95 -7.39
C THR A 90 -7.03 9.14 -7.97
N GLU A 91 -7.72 10.14 -8.53
CA GLU A 91 -7.10 11.25 -9.26
C GLU A 91 -6.15 12.08 -8.37
N ALA A 92 -6.63 12.48 -7.17
CA ALA A 92 -5.81 13.26 -6.24
C ALA A 92 -4.59 12.49 -5.73
N LEU A 93 -4.74 11.17 -5.49
CA LEU A 93 -3.64 10.28 -5.14
C LEU A 93 -2.61 10.19 -6.27
N ALA A 94 -3.09 9.95 -7.51
CA ALA A 94 -2.23 9.84 -8.69
C ALA A 94 -1.48 11.14 -8.97
N ALA A 95 -2.13 12.30 -8.79
CA ALA A 95 -1.49 13.62 -8.92
C ALA A 95 -0.37 13.80 -7.88
N ALA A 96 -0.62 13.49 -6.61
CA ALA A 96 0.37 13.58 -5.54
C ALA A 96 1.57 12.65 -5.76
N ALA A 97 1.30 11.38 -6.11
CA ALA A 97 2.33 10.40 -6.42
C ALA A 97 3.15 10.79 -7.67
N GLY A 98 2.49 11.28 -8.71
CA GLY A 98 3.14 11.78 -9.93
C GLY A 98 4.04 12.99 -9.65
N ALA A 99 3.57 13.96 -8.87
CA ALA A 99 4.37 15.12 -8.44
C ALA A 99 5.59 14.70 -7.59
N ALA A 100 5.48 13.62 -6.81
CA ALA A 100 6.59 13.02 -6.06
C ALA A 100 7.53 12.20 -6.94
N GLY A 101 7.22 12.01 -8.23
CA GLY A 101 8.00 11.19 -9.16
C GLY A 101 7.95 9.70 -8.83
N ALA A 102 6.85 9.20 -8.27
CA ALA A 102 6.69 7.79 -7.93
C ALA A 102 6.51 6.90 -9.16
N ASP A 103 6.97 5.65 -9.05
CA ASP A 103 6.70 4.57 -9.98
C ASP A 103 5.46 3.77 -9.54
N VAL A 104 5.26 3.69 -8.22
CA VAL A 104 4.17 2.94 -7.58
C VAL A 104 3.52 3.79 -6.50
N ALA A 105 2.21 3.90 -6.53
CA ALA A 105 1.40 4.49 -5.45
C ALA A 105 0.59 3.39 -4.77
N LEU A 106 0.87 3.16 -3.50
CA LEU A 106 0.21 2.17 -2.65
C LEU A 106 -0.77 2.86 -1.70
N TYR A 107 -1.99 2.37 -1.63
CA TYR A 107 -3.04 2.94 -0.77
C TYR A 107 -4.00 1.87 -0.23
N GLY A 108 -4.68 2.14 0.87
CA GLY A 108 -5.69 1.29 1.50
C GLY A 108 -7.07 1.96 1.49
N HIS A 109 -7.77 1.91 2.63
CA HIS A 109 -9.01 2.62 2.94
C HIS A 109 -10.27 2.19 2.16
N THR A 110 -10.16 1.72 0.93
CA THR A 110 -11.33 1.28 0.14
C THR A 110 -11.82 -0.09 0.56
N HIS A 111 -10.95 -0.93 1.12
CA HIS A 111 -11.17 -2.33 1.46
C HIS A 111 -11.45 -3.22 0.23
N VAL A 112 -11.15 -2.72 -0.97
CA VAL A 112 -11.33 -3.43 -2.24
C VAL A 112 -10.00 -3.55 -2.95
N PRO A 113 -9.55 -4.76 -3.34
CA PRO A 113 -8.35 -4.92 -4.15
C PRO A 113 -8.48 -4.17 -5.48
N TYR A 114 -7.44 -3.41 -5.82
CA TYR A 114 -7.45 -2.65 -7.07
C TYR A 114 -6.05 -2.44 -7.60
N THR A 115 -5.87 -2.51 -8.91
CA THR A 115 -4.63 -2.11 -9.58
C THR A 115 -4.93 -1.50 -10.93
N ALA A 116 -4.16 -0.47 -11.28
CA ALA A 116 -4.20 0.18 -12.59
C ALA A 116 -2.85 0.83 -12.88
N THR A 117 -2.45 0.86 -14.15
CA THR A 117 -1.26 1.60 -14.58
C THR A 117 -1.68 2.79 -15.44
N LEU A 118 -1.31 3.98 -15.00
CA LEU A 118 -1.46 5.20 -15.77
C LEU A 118 -0.21 5.39 -16.65
N PRO A 119 -0.38 5.68 -17.96
CA PRO A 119 0.77 5.82 -18.85
C PRO A 119 1.53 7.13 -18.61
N ALA A 120 2.79 7.17 -19.01
CA ALA A 120 3.53 8.41 -19.13
C ALA A 120 2.79 9.39 -20.05
N GLY A 121 2.82 10.68 -19.72
CA GLY A 121 2.09 11.74 -20.44
C GLY A 121 0.62 11.88 -20.05
N ALA A 122 0.05 10.97 -19.25
CA ALA A 122 -1.31 11.16 -18.70
C ALA A 122 -1.36 12.38 -17.80
N THR A 123 -2.46 13.13 -17.88
CA THR A 123 -2.72 14.27 -16.99
C THR A 123 -3.71 13.86 -15.91
N VAL A 124 -3.33 14.00 -14.65
CA VAL A 124 -4.14 13.65 -13.48
C VAL A 124 -4.11 14.82 -12.49
N GLY A 125 -5.27 15.37 -12.13
CA GLY A 125 -5.35 16.51 -11.21
C GLY A 125 -4.45 17.70 -11.58
N GLY A 126 -4.26 17.94 -12.88
CA GLY A 126 -3.38 18.99 -13.40
C GLY A 126 -1.88 18.64 -13.45
N VAL A 127 -1.49 17.43 -13.03
CA VAL A 127 -0.10 16.94 -13.09
C VAL A 127 0.07 16.04 -14.33
N VAL A 128 1.08 16.31 -15.14
CA VAL A 128 1.48 15.44 -16.25
C VAL A 128 2.48 14.41 -15.74
N LEU A 129 2.16 13.12 -15.87
CA LEU A 129 3.02 12.04 -15.42
C LEU A 129 4.27 11.94 -16.32
N ALA A 130 5.45 12.10 -15.72
CA ALA A 130 6.72 12.00 -16.46
C ALA A 130 7.05 10.53 -16.84
N LYS A 131 6.49 9.56 -16.15
CA LYS A 131 6.69 8.12 -16.33
C LYS A 131 5.40 7.35 -15.99
N PRO A 132 5.27 6.06 -16.35
CA PRO A 132 4.11 5.27 -15.94
C PRO A 132 4.01 5.21 -14.41
N LEU A 133 2.78 5.25 -13.90
CA LEU A 133 2.47 5.15 -12.48
C LEU A 133 1.54 3.95 -12.22
N LEU A 134 2.03 2.98 -11.44
CA LEU A 134 1.22 1.88 -10.95
C LEU A 134 0.46 2.31 -9.69
N LEU A 135 -0.87 2.25 -9.72
CA LEU A 135 -1.74 2.40 -8.55
C LEU A 135 -2.08 1.01 -8.01
N LEU A 136 -1.99 0.78 -6.70
CA LEU A 136 -2.33 -0.49 -6.08
C LEU A 136 -2.93 -0.31 -4.70
N CYS A 137 -4.10 -0.93 -4.49
CA CYS A 137 -4.74 -1.13 -3.19
C CYS A 137 -4.78 -2.63 -2.89
N PRO A 138 -4.25 -3.12 -1.76
CA PRO A 138 -4.22 -4.55 -1.44
C PRO A 138 -5.59 -5.11 -1.03
N GLY A 139 -6.59 -4.25 -0.84
CA GLY A 139 -7.84 -4.60 -0.17
C GLY A 139 -7.72 -4.48 1.35
N SER A 140 -8.36 -5.36 2.08
CA SER A 140 -8.36 -5.37 3.54
C SER A 140 -8.20 -6.79 4.09
N LEU A 141 -7.37 -6.95 5.10
CA LEU A 141 -7.31 -8.21 5.85
C LEU A 141 -8.41 -8.30 6.90
N GLY A 142 -8.83 -7.16 7.48
CA GLY A 142 -9.81 -7.14 8.56
C GLY A 142 -11.25 -7.12 8.09
N GLU A 143 -11.56 -6.18 7.22
CA GLU A 143 -12.93 -5.84 6.80
C GLU A 143 -13.04 -5.74 5.28
N PRO A 144 -12.86 -6.86 4.54
CA PRO A 144 -12.93 -6.84 3.08
C PRO A 144 -14.32 -6.42 2.59
N ARG A 145 -14.36 -5.66 1.49
CA ARG A 145 -15.60 -5.28 0.80
C ARG A 145 -15.64 -5.96 -0.55
N GLY A 146 -16.56 -6.94 -0.69
CA GLY A 146 -16.78 -7.64 -1.95
C GLY A 146 -15.78 -8.75 -2.28
N GLY A 147 -15.33 -9.52 -1.26
CA GLY A 147 -14.44 -10.66 -1.47
C GLY A 147 -13.86 -11.23 -0.19
N ALA A 148 -12.87 -12.08 -0.32
CA ALA A 148 -12.10 -12.62 0.80
C ALA A 148 -11.12 -11.57 1.36
N PRO A 149 -10.61 -11.76 2.58
CA PRO A 149 -9.50 -10.98 3.10
C PRO A 149 -8.31 -11.06 2.16
N SER A 150 -7.77 -9.90 1.77
CA SER A 150 -6.77 -9.82 0.71
C SER A 150 -5.56 -8.99 1.09
N PHE A 151 -4.46 -9.29 0.42
CA PHE A 151 -3.19 -8.57 0.47
C PHE A 151 -2.61 -8.49 -0.95
N ALA A 152 -1.54 -7.71 -1.14
CA ALA A 152 -0.86 -7.68 -2.42
C ALA A 152 0.63 -7.97 -2.28
N THR A 153 1.24 -8.38 -3.38
CA THR A 153 2.68 -8.50 -3.54
C THR A 153 3.13 -7.62 -4.69
N VAL A 154 4.29 -6.99 -4.54
CA VAL A 154 4.96 -6.26 -5.61
C VAL A 154 6.37 -6.82 -5.73
N THR A 155 6.76 -7.20 -6.95
CA THR A 155 8.11 -7.67 -7.25
C THR A 155 8.78 -6.69 -8.22
N VAL A 156 9.89 -6.11 -7.79
CA VAL A 156 10.72 -5.22 -8.61
C VAL A 156 11.87 -6.03 -9.21
N ARG A 157 11.94 -6.02 -10.54
CA ARG A 157 12.98 -6.66 -11.35
C ARG A 157 13.65 -5.61 -12.27
N PRO A 158 14.84 -5.89 -12.84
CA PRO A 158 15.49 -4.97 -13.79
C PRO A 158 14.63 -4.64 -15.02
N ASN A 159 13.72 -5.55 -15.39
CA ASN A 159 12.86 -5.43 -16.57
C ASN A 159 11.42 -4.98 -16.25
N GLY A 160 11.11 -4.59 -15.00
CA GLY A 160 9.80 -4.07 -14.66
C GLY A 160 9.31 -4.38 -13.26
N ILE A 161 8.08 -3.95 -13.01
CA ILE A 161 7.36 -4.11 -11.76
C ILE A 161 6.20 -5.06 -12.01
N LEU A 162 6.11 -6.12 -11.20
CA LEU A 162 5.01 -7.07 -11.20
C LEU A 162 4.19 -6.88 -9.93
N ALA A 163 2.88 -6.85 -10.05
CA ALA A 163 1.96 -6.80 -8.91
C ALA A 163 0.98 -7.97 -8.97
N GLY A 164 0.65 -8.51 -7.80
CA GLY A 164 -0.30 -9.60 -7.67
C GLY A 164 -1.09 -9.50 -6.36
N PHE A 165 -2.20 -10.24 -6.28
CA PHE A 165 -3.02 -10.31 -5.09
C PHE A 165 -3.00 -11.73 -4.50
N GLY A 166 -3.09 -11.80 -3.18
CA GLY A 166 -3.32 -13.03 -2.44
C GLY A 166 -4.55 -12.89 -1.54
N GLU A 167 -5.17 -14.02 -1.22
CA GLU A 167 -6.34 -14.12 -0.33
C GLU A 167 -6.08 -15.11 0.80
N LEU A 168 -6.81 -14.92 1.92
CA LEU A 168 -6.85 -15.82 3.08
C LEU A 168 -8.09 -16.70 3.04
#